data_3439e44492f6a16adbea5091e1d315b1
#
_entry.id   3439e44492f6a16adbea5091e1d315b1
#
_cell.length_a   1.000
_cell.length_b   1.000
_cell.length_c   1.000
_cell.angle_alpha   90.00
_cell.angle_beta   90.00
_cell.angle_gamma   90.00
#
_symmetry.space_group_name_H-M   'P 1'
#
loop_
_entity.id
_entity.type
_entity.pdbx_description
1 polymer ?
#
loop_
_entity_poly.entity_id
_entity_poly.type
_entity_poly.pdbx_seq_one_letter_code
_entity_poly.pdbx_strand_id
1 'polypeptide(L)'
;KNPVIHARSFGENRDKVTAYGRAYMKGMQDGGIIACSKHFPGHGDTEVDSHKALPVLPFSRERLDSLELYPFRDQIKHGVEMVMMGHLHIPALDSAVSSISYPIVTGLLRQELGFEGIIVTDALTMKGVSENMESAEIALAAYKAGVDILLKPGDIIASIDRLEAAMNSGECDIEEL
;
A
#
# COMPACT_ATOMS: atom_id res chain seq x y z
N LYS A 1 13.98 -5.75 14.10
CA LYS A 1 13.46 -7.05 13.57
C LYS A 1 11.95 -6.98 13.59
N ASN A 2 11.33 -6.94 12.42
CA ASN A 2 9.88 -6.84 12.29
C ASN A 2 9.21 -8.16 12.78
N PRO A 3 8.33 -8.10 13.82
CA PRO A 3 7.72 -9.31 14.38
C PRO A 3 6.68 -9.95 13.46
N VAL A 4 6.16 -9.23 12.47
CA VAL A 4 5.09 -9.67 11.57
C VAL A 4 5.64 -10.29 10.30
N ILE A 5 6.66 -9.68 9.71
CA ILE A 5 7.20 -10.09 8.41
C ILE A 5 8.20 -11.24 8.53
N HIS A 6 9.02 -11.24 9.56
CA HIS A 6 10.04 -12.23 9.93
C HIS A 6 10.31 -13.36 8.90
N ALA A 7 9.56 -14.47 8.94
CA ALA A 7 9.77 -15.64 8.07
C ALA A 7 9.25 -15.44 6.62
N ARG A 8 8.56 -14.33 6.34
CA ARG A 8 8.04 -14.00 4.99
C ARG A 8 8.96 -13.05 4.22
N SER A 9 10.09 -12.64 4.81
CA SER A 9 11.08 -11.77 4.18
C SER A 9 12.15 -12.57 3.47
N PHE A 10 12.65 -12.07 2.35
CA PHE A 10 13.83 -12.57 1.67
C PHE A 10 15.15 -12.17 2.35
N GLY A 11 15.10 -11.54 3.52
CA GLY A 11 16.27 -11.18 4.32
C GLY A 11 16.42 -9.69 4.55
N GLU A 12 17.61 -9.28 5.00
CA GLU A 12 17.93 -7.90 5.40
C GLU A 12 18.81 -7.16 4.37
N ASN A 13 19.36 -7.87 3.40
CA ASN A 13 20.18 -7.25 2.37
C ASN A 13 19.30 -6.79 1.20
N ARG A 14 19.28 -5.48 0.95
CA ARG A 14 18.48 -4.82 -0.08
C ARG A 14 18.60 -5.49 -1.45
N ASP A 15 19.82 -5.77 -1.90
CA ASP A 15 20.05 -6.28 -3.25
C ASP A 15 19.59 -7.74 -3.38
N LYS A 16 19.74 -8.55 -2.32
CA LYS A 16 19.18 -9.91 -2.26
C LYS A 16 17.66 -9.90 -2.23
N VAL A 17 17.06 -9.04 -1.41
CA VAL A 17 15.58 -8.88 -1.36
C VAL A 17 15.05 -8.49 -2.74
N THR A 18 15.70 -7.56 -3.41
CA THR A 18 15.33 -7.12 -4.75
C THR A 18 15.43 -8.26 -5.77
N ALA A 19 16.56 -8.96 -5.80
CA ALA A 19 16.79 -10.04 -6.76
C ALA A 19 15.82 -11.23 -6.54
N TYR A 20 15.61 -11.65 -5.29
CA TYR A 20 14.70 -12.76 -4.98
C TYR A 20 13.24 -12.37 -5.17
N GLY A 21 12.84 -11.15 -4.78
CA GLY A 21 11.50 -10.62 -5.00
C GLY A 21 11.15 -10.58 -6.48
N ARG A 22 12.06 -10.07 -7.33
CA ARG A 22 11.89 -10.07 -8.79
C ARG A 22 11.79 -11.48 -9.37
N ALA A 23 12.66 -12.40 -8.96
CA ALA A 23 12.63 -13.78 -9.45
C ALA A 23 11.32 -14.49 -9.04
N TYR A 24 10.85 -14.27 -7.81
CA TYR A 24 9.60 -14.83 -7.31
C TYR A 24 8.38 -14.25 -8.06
N MET A 25 8.32 -12.93 -8.20
CA MET A 25 7.31 -12.22 -8.99
C MET A 25 7.24 -12.79 -10.43
N LYS A 26 8.40 -12.84 -11.11
CA LYS A 26 8.45 -13.35 -12.48
C LYS A 26 7.95 -14.80 -12.57
N GLY A 27 8.36 -15.67 -11.66
CA GLY A 27 7.91 -17.07 -11.67
C GLY A 27 6.40 -17.20 -11.46
N MET A 28 5.76 -16.35 -10.64
CA MET A 28 4.31 -16.31 -10.48
C MET A 28 3.62 -15.84 -11.76
N GLN A 29 4.08 -14.74 -12.36
CA GLN A 29 3.47 -14.16 -13.56
C GLN A 29 3.68 -15.06 -14.79
N ASP A 30 4.84 -15.69 -14.95
CA ASP A 30 5.08 -16.72 -15.99
C ASP A 30 4.13 -17.93 -15.83
N GLY A 31 3.70 -18.23 -14.60
CA GLY A 31 2.70 -19.25 -14.29
C GLY A 31 1.24 -18.79 -14.44
N GLY A 32 0.99 -17.56 -14.89
CA GLY A 32 -0.35 -16.99 -15.09
C GLY A 32 -1.02 -16.52 -13.80
N ILE A 33 -0.25 -16.20 -12.75
CA ILE A 33 -0.76 -15.71 -11.46
C ILE A 33 -0.32 -14.27 -11.28
N ILE A 34 -1.24 -13.36 -10.99
CA ILE A 34 -0.94 -11.96 -10.65
C ILE A 34 -0.06 -11.91 -9.41
N ALA A 35 1.16 -11.38 -9.56
CA ALA A 35 2.07 -11.20 -8.44
C ALA A 35 1.82 -9.87 -7.73
N CYS A 36 1.82 -9.89 -6.39
CA CYS A 36 1.59 -8.71 -5.56
C CYS A 36 2.82 -8.38 -4.72
N SER A 37 3.42 -7.22 -4.96
CA SER A 37 4.51 -6.67 -4.14
C SER A 37 3.95 -5.98 -2.90
N LYS A 38 4.50 -6.28 -1.71
CA LYS A 38 3.93 -5.77 -0.45
C LYS A 38 4.96 -5.65 0.69
N HIS A 39 4.71 -4.79 1.63
CA HIS A 39 3.64 -3.78 1.73
C HIS A 39 4.24 -2.41 1.44
N PHE A 40 3.73 -1.73 0.44
CA PHE A 40 4.24 -0.41 0.02
C PHE A 40 3.88 0.67 1.06
N PRO A 41 4.74 1.63 1.34
CA PRO A 41 6.06 1.89 0.73
C PRO A 41 7.24 1.21 1.43
N GLY A 42 7.01 0.23 2.33
CA GLY A 42 8.05 -0.59 2.95
C GLY A 42 7.80 -0.87 4.43
N HIS A 43 7.29 -2.06 4.77
CA HIS A 43 6.95 -2.47 6.14
C HIS A 43 8.05 -3.30 6.81
N GLY A 44 9.27 -3.31 6.23
CA GLY A 44 10.35 -4.19 6.70
C GLY A 44 10.97 -3.78 8.03
N ASP A 45 11.19 -2.49 8.24
CA ASP A 45 11.89 -1.94 9.40
C ASP A 45 10.92 -1.24 10.36
N THR A 46 9.92 -1.98 10.84
CA THR A 46 8.96 -1.52 11.85
C THR A 46 9.00 -2.42 13.07
N GLU A 47 8.90 -1.83 14.26
CA GLU A 47 8.89 -2.54 15.54
C GLU A 47 7.48 -2.92 16.00
N VAL A 48 6.45 -2.28 15.42
CA VAL A 48 5.05 -2.42 15.79
C VAL A 48 4.30 -3.25 14.77
N ASP A 49 3.47 -4.16 15.25
CA ASP A 49 2.56 -4.95 14.44
C ASP A 49 1.36 -4.09 14.00
N SER A 50 1.21 -3.89 12.68
CA SER A 50 0.12 -3.10 12.09
C SER A 50 -1.28 -3.66 12.36
N HIS A 51 -1.41 -4.91 12.82
CA HIS A 51 -2.67 -5.46 13.29
C HIS A 51 -3.07 -4.92 14.68
N LYS A 52 -2.12 -4.38 15.44
CA LYS A 52 -2.32 -3.93 16.83
C LYS A 52 -2.30 -2.41 16.99
N ALA A 53 -1.51 -1.72 16.19
CA ALA A 53 -1.38 -0.27 16.20
C ALA A 53 -0.81 0.24 14.87
N LEU A 54 -0.82 1.55 14.64
CA LEU A 54 -0.22 2.17 13.46
C LEU A 54 1.30 2.23 13.58
N PRO A 55 2.06 1.48 12.75
CA PRO A 55 3.52 1.57 12.76
C PRO A 55 3.98 2.92 12.18
N VAL A 56 5.01 3.48 12.78
CA VAL A 56 5.65 4.72 12.32
C VAL A 56 7.00 4.40 11.71
N LEU A 57 7.27 4.97 10.53
CA LEU A 57 8.58 4.95 9.88
C LEU A 57 9.17 6.37 9.91
N PRO A 58 9.96 6.73 10.92
CA PRO A 58 10.48 8.09 11.11
C PRO A 58 11.73 8.34 10.27
N PHE A 59 11.76 7.82 9.05
CA PHE A 59 12.91 7.90 8.15
C PHE A 59 12.80 9.09 7.22
N SER A 60 13.96 9.66 6.83
CA SER A 60 14.01 10.69 5.81
C SER A 60 13.66 10.13 4.43
N ARG A 61 13.31 11.01 3.50
CA ARG A 61 13.02 10.63 2.12
C ARG A 61 14.20 9.91 1.47
N GLU A 62 15.42 10.37 1.68
CA GLU A 62 16.63 9.76 1.12
C GLU A 62 16.85 8.35 1.64
N ARG A 63 16.54 8.09 2.94
CA ARG A 63 16.59 6.74 3.49
C ARG A 63 15.54 5.84 2.85
N LEU A 64 14.29 6.29 2.72
CA LEU A 64 13.22 5.54 2.06
C LEU A 64 13.59 5.20 0.61
N ASP A 65 14.12 6.14 -0.14
CA ASP A 65 14.56 5.93 -1.52
C ASP A 65 15.70 4.92 -1.64
N SER A 66 16.64 4.95 -0.69
CA SER A 66 17.82 4.08 -0.73
C SER A 66 17.56 2.64 -0.29
N LEU A 67 16.54 2.38 0.51
CA LEU A 67 16.29 1.08 1.09
C LEU A 67 14.86 0.57 0.89
N GLU A 68 13.86 1.24 1.45
CA GLU A 68 12.49 0.76 1.48
C GLU A 68 11.86 0.73 0.08
N LEU A 69 12.00 1.80 -0.69
CA LEU A 69 11.43 1.94 -2.03
C LEU A 69 12.26 1.22 -3.12
N TYR A 70 13.49 0.91 -2.85
CA TYR A 70 14.41 0.33 -3.83
C TYR A 70 13.91 -0.99 -4.45
N PRO A 71 13.44 -1.99 -3.68
CA PRO A 71 12.88 -3.21 -4.25
C PRO A 71 11.59 -2.97 -5.06
N PHE A 72 10.75 -2.03 -4.65
CA PHE A 72 9.53 -1.68 -5.39
C PHE A 72 9.84 -1.03 -6.73
N ARG A 73 10.80 -0.09 -6.78
CA ARG A 73 11.26 0.50 -8.05
C ARG A 73 11.74 -0.56 -9.04
N ASP A 74 12.51 -1.54 -8.55
CA ASP A 74 12.98 -2.65 -9.39
C ASP A 74 11.82 -3.50 -9.92
N GLN A 75 10.87 -3.87 -9.06
CA GLN A 75 9.74 -4.71 -9.46
C GLN A 75 8.77 -3.98 -10.40
N ILE A 76 8.51 -2.69 -10.18
CA ILE A 76 7.73 -1.84 -11.10
C ILE A 76 8.40 -1.80 -12.48
N LYS A 77 9.71 -1.56 -12.52
CA LYS A 77 10.49 -1.58 -13.78
C LYS A 77 10.42 -2.91 -14.51
N HIS A 78 10.20 -4.01 -13.79
CA HIS A 78 10.10 -5.37 -14.35
C HIS A 78 8.66 -5.88 -14.47
N GLY A 79 7.66 -4.99 -14.39
CA GLY A 79 6.27 -5.27 -14.73
C GLY A 79 5.50 -6.02 -13.65
N VAL A 80 5.71 -5.71 -12.37
CA VAL A 80 4.82 -6.22 -11.33
C VAL A 80 3.38 -5.76 -11.60
N GLU A 81 2.42 -6.68 -11.48
CA GLU A 81 1.03 -6.45 -11.86
C GLU A 81 0.20 -5.86 -10.73
N MET A 82 0.58 -6.09 -9.46
CA MET A 82 -0.16 -5.60 -8.30
C MET A 82 0.79 -5.10 -7.20
N VAL A 83 0.38 -4.04 -6.50
CA VAL A 83 1.05 -3.54 -5.29
C VAL A 83 0.03 -3.40 -4.17
N MET A 84 0.37 -3.95 -2.99
CA MET A 84 -0.45 -3.80 -1.79
C MET A 84 0.10 -2.69 -0.90
N MET A 85 -0.78 -1.76 -0.55
CA MET A 85 -0.48 -0.68 0.39
C MET A 85 -0.48 -1.21 1.82
N GLY A 86 0.55 -0.88 2.58
CA GLY A 86 0.54 -1.09 4.03
C GLY A 86 -0.16 0.05 4.78
N HIS A 87 -0.54 -0.18 6.03
CA HIS A 87 -1.05 0.88 6.92
C HIS A 87 0.13 1.39 7.77
N LEU A 88 0.80 2.44 7.29
CA LEU A 88 2.01 3.00 7.89
C LEU A 88 1.88 4.52 8.03
N HIS A 89 2.43 5.07 9.10
CA HIS A 89 2.62 6.51 9.22
C HIS A 89 4.07 6.88 8.87
N ILE A 90 4.24 7.72 7.85
CA ILE A 90 5.55 8.08 7.29
C ILE A 90 5.65 9.60 7.20
N PRO A 91 6.04 10.29 8.28
CA PRO A 91 6.00 11.75 8.36
C PRO A 91 6.78 12.49 7.26
N ALA A 92 7.79 11.84 6.67
CA ALA A 92 8.56 12.41 5.56
C ALA A 92 7.79 12.41 4.22
N LEU A 93 6.68 11.67 4.11
CA LEU A 93 5.87 11.57 2.90
C LEU A 93 4.51 12.26 3.08
N ASP A 94 3.81 11.96 4.18
CA ASP A 94 2.51 12.55 4.51
C ASP A 94 2.17 12.34 6.00
N SER A 95 1.26 13.16 6.52
CA SER A 95 0.68 13.00 7.86
C SER A 95 -0.40 11.92 7.93
N ALA A 96 -1.04 11.59 6.81
CA ALA A 96 -2.05 10.54 6.72
C ALA A 96 -1.41 9.13 6.70
N VAL A 97 -2.24 8.11 7.00
CA VAL A 97 -1.85 6.70 6.84
C VAL A 97 -1.63 6.38 5.37
N SER A 98 -0.53 5.71 5.04
CA SER A 98 -0.07 5.50 3.66
C SER A 98 -1.11 4.90 2.71
N SER A 99 -1.99 4.02 3.19
CA SER A 99 -3.04 3.38 2.38
C SER A 99 -4.23 4.28 2.03
N ILE A 100 -4.34 5.45 2.66
CA ILE A 100 -5.39 6.46 2.42
C ILE A 100 -4.80 7.84 2.09
N SER A 101 -3.52 7.89 1.74
CA SER A 101 -2.77 9.11 1.43
C SER A 101 -2.63 9.30 -0.07
N TYR A 102 -3.27 10.32 -0.63
CA TYR A 102 -3.11 10.69 -2.04
C TYR A 102 -1.64 10.97 -2.42
N PRO A 103 -0.85 11.73 -1.62
CA PRO A 103 0.58 11.92 -1.91
C PRO A 103 1.38 10.63 -2.01
N ILE A 104 1.01 9.58 -1.25
CA ILE A 104 1.74 8.30 -1.26
C ILE A 104 1.20 7.38 -2.35
N VAL A 105 -0.11 7.19 -2.46
CA VAL A 105 -0.72 6.27 -3.44
C VAL A 105 -0.59 6.83 -4.84
N THR A 106 -1.16 8.00 -5.10
CA THR A 106 -1.11 8.60 -6.43
C THR A 106 0.21 9.31 -6.68
N GLY A 107 0.64 10.20 -5.79
CA GLY A 107 1.84 11.01 -6.00
C GLY A 107 3.11 10.16 -6.10
N LEU A 108 3.37 9.33 -5.12
CA LEU A 108 4.61 8.52 -5.11
C LEU A 108 4.49 7.27 -5.98
N LEU A 109 3.47 6.41 -5.76
CA LEU A 109 3.43 5.10 -6.44
C LEU A 109 3.03 5.23 -7.92
N ARG A 110 1.93 5.95 -8.23
CA ARG A 110 1.47 6.11 -9.62
C ARG A 110 2.38 7.05 -10.42
N GLN A 111 2.56 8.29 -9.94
CA GLN A 111 3.18 9.34 -10.75
C GLN A 111 4.70 9.29 -10.70
N GLU A 112 5.32 9.24 -9.52
CA GLU A 112 6.78 9.26 -9.41
C GLU A 112 7.43 7.93 -9.79
N LEU A 113 6.88 6.79 -9.30
CA LEU A 113 7.42 5.46 -9.59
C LEU A 113 6.88 4.89 -10.91
N GLY A 114 5.86 5.48 -11.51
CA GLY A 114 5.27 5.07 -12.79
C GLY A 114 4.56 3.71 -12.72
N PHE A 115 3.91 3.37 -11.60
CA PHE A 115 3.19 2.12 -11.48
C PHE A 115 1.81 2.20 -12.15
N GLU A 116 1.58 1.34 -13.15
CA GLU A 116 0.33 1.31 -13.94
C GLU A 116 -0.58 0.11 -13.60
N GLY A 117 -0.12 -0.81 -12.74
CA GLY A 117 -0.88 -2.00 -12.35
C GLY A 117 -1.91 -1.75 -11.25
N ILE A 118 -2.43 -2.81 -10.65
CA ILE A 118 -3.48 -2.75 -9.63
C ILE A 118 -2.92 -2.33 -8.27
N ILE A 119 -3.50 -1.33 -7.64
CA ILE A 119 -3.22 -0.94 -6.27
C ILE A 119 -4.32 -1.49 -5.36
N VAL A 120 -3.94 -2.28 -4.36
CA VAL A 120 -4.86 -2.84 -3.36
C VAL A 120 -4.46 -2.39 -1.96
N THR A 121 -5.41 -2.11 -1.08
CA THR A 121 -5.09 -1.88 0.34
C THR A 121 -4.73 -3.18 1.04
N ASP A 122 -3.97 -3.13 2.14
CA ASP A 122 -4.09 -4.18 3.17
C ASP A 122 -5.48 -4.13 3.81
N ALA A 123 -5.83 -5.11 4.65
CA ALA A 123 -7.17 -5.22 5.20
C ALA A 123 -7.58 -3.97 5.99
N LEU A 124 -8.63 -3.27 5.53
CA LEU A 124 -9.09 -2.01 6.13
C LEU A 124 -9.69 -2.17 7.54
N THR A 125 -9.88 -3.41 8.00
CA THR A 125 -10.25 -3.71 9.39
C THR A 125 -9.08 -3.70 10.36
N MET A 126 -7.83 -3.54 9.88
CA MET A 126 -6.65 -3.50 10.75
C MET A 126 -6.61 -2.20 11.56
N LYS A 127 -6.23 -2.30 12.84
CA LYS A 127 -6.19 -1.16 13.77
C LYS A 127 -5.31 0.00 13.29
N GLY A 128 -4.27 -0.29 12.53
CA GLY A 128 -3.40 0.75 11.95
C GLY A 128 -4.13 1.80 11.10
N VAL A 129 -5.32 1.50 10.60
CA VAL A 129 -6.15 2.46 9.85
C VAL A 129 -7.53 2.65 10.47
N SER A 130 -8.10 1.65 11.16
CA SER A 130 -9.49 1.66 11.63
C SER A 130 -9.69 2.24 13.04
N GLU A 131 -8.63 2.56 13.77
CA GLU A 131 -8.76 2.94 15.19
C GLU A 131 -9.46 4.29 15.40
N ASN A 132 -9.33 5.22 14.45
CA ASN A 132 -9.83 6.60 14.60
C ASN A 132 -10.75 7.06 13.45
N MET A 133 -11.23 6.14 12.62
CA MET A 133 -12.06 6.48 11.46
C MET A 133 -13.08 5.39 11.18
N GLU A 134 -14.30 5.78 10.85
CA GLU A 134 -15.39 4.87 10.48
C GLU A 134 -15.08 4.14 9.16
N SER A 135 -15.51 2.86 9.05
CA SER A 135 -15.23 2.00 7.89
C SER A 135 -15.57 2.63 6.55
N ALA A 136 -16.72 3.30 6.46
CA ALA A 136 -17.19 3.95 5.25
C ALA A 136 -16.27 5.13 4.83
N GLU A 137 -15.80 5.91 5.78
CA GLU A 137 -14.89 7.04 5.52
C GLU A 137 -13.48 6.55 5.17
N ILE A 138 -13.02 5.43 5.74
CA ILE A 138 -11.75 4.79 5.35
C ILE A 138 -11.82 4.33 3.88
N ALA A 139 -12.93 3.68 3.50
CA ALA A 139 -13.14 3.23 2.15
C ALA A 139 -13.12 4.39 1.15
N LEU A 140 -13.84 5.49 1.47
CA LEU A 140 -13.82 6.70 0.66
C LEU A 140 -12.43 7.35 0.57
N ALA A 141 -11.73 7.45 1.70
CA ALA A 141 -10.38 8.03 1.72
C ALA A 141 -9.39 7.21 0.88
N ALA A 142 -9.45 5.87 0.95
CA ALA A 142 -8.60 5.00 0.13
C ALA A 142 -8.93 5.13 -1.36
N TYR A 143 -10.22 5.19 -1.72
CA TYR A 143 -10.65 5.45 -3.09
C TYR A 143 -10.11 6.80 -3.60
N LYS A 144 -10.32 7.88 -2.85
CA LYS A 144 -9.80 9.22 -3.19
C LYS A 144 -8.26 9.28 -3.27
N ALA A 145 -7.58 8.40 -2.55
CA ALA A 145 -6.12 8.29 -2.66
C ALA A 145 -5.66 7.62 -3.96
N GLY A 146 -6.56 6.97 -4.72
CA GLY A 146 -6.26 6.30 -6.00
C GLY A 146 -6.04 4.79 -5.87
N VAL A 147 -6.64 4.15 -4.86
CA VAL A 147 -6.61 2.68 -4.69
C VAL A 147 -7.70 2.04 -5.53
N ASP A 148 -7.37 0.97 -6.28
CA ASP A 148 -8.30 0.25 -7.15
C ASP A 148 -9.11 -0.81 -6.41
N ILE A 149 -8.52 -1.47 -5.40
CA ILE A 149 -9.18 -2.54 -4.63
C ILE A 149 -9.13 -2.26 -3.13
N LEU A 150 -10.29 -2.15 -2.51
CA LEU A 150 -10.47 -1.97 -1.07
C LEU A 150 -10.60 -3.35 -0.40
N LEU A 151 -9.51 -3.83 0.20
CA LEU A 151 -9.49 -5.17 0.79
C LEU A 151 -10.17 -5.17 2.16
N LYS A 152 -11.20 -5.99 2.30
CA LYS A 152 -11.87 -6.26 3.59
C LYS A 152 -12.24 -4.96 4.34
N PRO A 153 -13.08 -4.10 3.76
CA PRO A 153 -13.66 -2.99 4.52
C PRO A 153 -14.49 -3.55 5.69
N GLY A 154 -14.53 -2.82 6.81
CA GLY A 154 -15.18 -3.33 8.03
C GLY A 154 -16.68 -3.51 7.87
N ASP A 155 -17.36 -2.49 7.35
CA ASP A 155 -18.78 -2.52 6.96
C ASP A 155 -18.87 -2.33 5.44
N ILE A 156 -19.11 -3.42 4.73
CA ILE A 156 -19.17 -3.44 3.26
C ILE A 156 -20.32 -2.61 2.73
N ILE A 157 -21.51 -2.74 3.34
CA ILE A 157 -22.71 -2.04 2.88
C ILE A 157 -22.55 -0.54 3.08
N ALA A 158 -22.19 -0.10 4.29
CA ALA A 158 -21.95 1.30 4.57
C ALA A 158 -20.82 1.90 3.69
N SER A 159 -19.80 1.11 3.35
CA SER A 159 -18.73 1.54 2.46
C SER A 159 -19.23 1.76 1.02
N ILE A 160 -20.05 0.85 0.51
CA ILE A 160 -20.68 0.99 -0.83
C ILE A 160 -21.60 2.20 -0.86
N ASP A 161 -22.51 2.32 0.11
CA ASP A 161 -23.46 3.44 0.21
C ASP A 161 -22.73 4.80 0.27
N ARG A 162 -21.63 4.86 1.01
CA ARG A 162 -20.81 6.08 1.13
C ARG A 162 -20.09 6.46 -0.17
N LEU A 163 -19.53 5.47 -0.87
CA LEU A 163 -18.90 5.67 -2.18
C LEU A 163 -19.94 6.12 -3.22
N GLU A 164 -21.09 5.47 -3.28
CA GLU A 164 -22.18 5.85 -4.17
C GLU A 164 -22.68 7.27 -3.89
N ALA A 165 -22.85 7.63 -2.62
CA ALA A 165 -23.23 8.99 -2.23
C ALA A 165 -22.19 10.03 -2.64
N ALA A 166 -20.89 9.72 -2.51
CA ALA A 166 -19.81 10.60 -2.91
C ALA A 166 -19.78 10.84 -4.42
N MET A 167 -19.98 9.78 -5.22
CA MET A 167 -20.08 9.86 -6.68
C MET A 167 -21.30 10.68 -7.11
N ASN A 168 -22.48 10.40 -6.54
CA ASN A 168 -23.71 11.10 -6.87
C ASN A 168 -23.69 12.59 -6.50
N SER A 169 -22.96 12.97 -5.47
CA SER A 169 -22.80 14.37 -5.04
C SER A 169 -21.70 15.14 -5.78
N GLY A 170 -20.89 14.46 -6.59
CA GLY A 170 -19.69 15.04 -7.23
C GLY A 170 -18.52 15.23 -6.26
N GLU A 171 -18.53 14.58 -5.10
CA GLU A 171 -17.40 14.55 -4.16
C GLU A 171 -16.24 13.70 -4.70
N CYS A 172 -16.55 12.73 -5.59
CA CYS A 172 -15.60 11.92 -6.35
C CYS A 172 -15.99 11.91 -7.82
N ASP A 173 -15.01 11.87 -8.71
CA ASP A 173 -15.25 11.70 -10.14
C ASP A 173 -15.29 10.21 -10.51
N ILE A 174 -16.29 9.82 -11.29
CA ILE A 174 -16.44 8.45 -11.81
C ILE A 174 -15.45 8.22 -12.97
N GLU A 175 -15.02 9.27 -13.66
CA GLU A 175 -14.09 9.18 -14.80
C GLU A 175 -12.64 8.90 -14.37
N GLU A 176 -12.35 8.93 -13.06
CA GLU A 176 -11.03 8.55 -12.49
C GLU A 176 -10.90 7.04 -12.20
N LEU A 177 -11.92 6.24 -12.53
CA LEU A 177 -11.88 4.76 -12.49
C LEU A 177 -11.37 4.23 -13.85
#